data_b943a360df813417d02f98342b8e1551
#
_entry.id   b943a360df813417d02f98342b8e1551
#
_cell.length_a   1.000
_cell.length_b   1.000
_cell.length_c   1.000
_cell.angle_alpha   90.00
_cell.angle_beta   90.00
_cell.angle_gamma   90.00
#
_symmetry.space_group_name_H-M   'P 1'
#
loop_
_entity.id
_entity.type
_entity.pdbx_description
1 polymer ?
#
loop_
_entity_poly.entity_id
_entity_poly.type
_entity_poly.pdbx_seq_one_letter_code
_entity_poly.pdbx_strand_id
1 'polypeptide(L)'
;MHWTRNIAAPAAALLFAAAAVFAAGQVASAQSQPKTSERDWWKNAVIYEIYPRSFQDSNGDGIGDLNGITERLDYLKELGVDAIWLSPIYPSPQVDFGYDISDYENIDPQYGTLADFDHLVAEANKRHIRILMDMVMNHTSDKHKWFLESRSSRTNPYRDWYMWHDGKGQTATDKGDVPNNWQSDFGGSAWQWDEKTRQYYYHKFYIQQPDVNWDNPKIHKAFKDIVGFWLKRGVGGFRFDAITTLFEDPQMRDEDVVLDKDGKPVLDPTGKPRLNDTRTNNLPGTHDVMQEFRAYTDTFNLAKYPGTRVLIGETYLPNIAELAKQYGPPGKPEFHLPMDTQIGFINKLDVAQFRAKLNDVETGINGNIPLLVFDNHDNPRLDARYGDGVHDTDIQRVISTMLFASRGTALFYYGDEIGMKTTPPARKEDVKDPVGIAYWPFYKGRDGERTPMQWDGAPNAGFTTDSAKPWLPVPADSTTINVEAEEAGPDSLFTWYQTLIRLKKTNPAFAAGSERMLDADNPNVLSWLRKGPDQVSVVVSVNFKAEPQSVSLSVHGAGANLKTLLKTPGARDPVSLQQIQLGPYGVYIGEVRP
;
A
#
# COMPACT_ATOMS: atom_id res chain seq x y z
N MET A 1 -65.05 60.04 -17.11
CA MET A 1 -65.47 60.64 -15.84
C MET A 1 -65.02 59.68 -14.70
N HIS A 2 -64.01 60.17 -13.96
CA HIS A 2 -63.86 60.05 -12.48
C HIS A 2 -64.03 58.68 -11.84
N TRP A 3 -63.23 58.21 -11.01
CA TRP A 3 -62.19 58.60 -10.02
C TRP A 3 -61.71 57.33 -9.33
N THR A 4 -60.43 57.04 -9.31
CA THR A 4 -59.43 57.01 -8.22
C THR A 4 -59.78 56.28 -6.95
N ARG A 5 -58.99 55.39 -6.49
CA ARG A 5 -57.86 55.42 -5.50
C ARG A 5 -57.63 54.09 -4.82
N ASN A 6 -56.42 53.67 -4.97
CA ASN A 6 -55.51 53.14 -3.92
C ASN A 6 -56.10 52.46 -2.68
N ILE A 7 -55.62 51.25 -2.43
CA ILE A 7 -54.87 50.95 -1.21
C ILE A 7 -53.88 49.79 -1.53
N ALA A 8 -52.59 50.09 -1.36
CA ALA A 8 -51.50 49.13 -1.44
C ALA A 8 -51.04 48.73 -0.05
N ALA A 9 -50.55 47.50 0.02
CA ALA A 9 -49.64 46.89 1.03
C ALA A 9 -50.26 46.54 2.43
N PRO A 10 -49.65 45.56 3.14
CA PRO A 10 -48.36 44.92 2.93
C PRO A 10 -48.39 43.38 3.03
N ALA A 11 -47.83 42.67 2.07
CA ALA A 11 -47.55 41.24 2.18
C ALA A 11 -46.02 40.93 2.07
N ALA A 12 -45.17 41.92 2.35
CA ALA A 12 -43.71 41.77 2.20
C ALA A 12 -42.92 41.64 3.52
N ALA A 13 -43.59 41.63 4.68
CA ALA A 13 -42.90 41.63 5.97
C ALA A 13 -42.86 40.27 6.72
N LEU A 14 -43.46 39.19 6.14
CA LEU A 14 -43.48 37.87 6.77
C LEU A 14 -42.55 36.82 6.14
N LEU A 15 -41.89 37.14 5.04
CA LEU A 15 -40.95 36.24 4.37
C LEU A 15 -39.49 36.44 4.76
N PHE A 16 -39.13 37.53 5.47
CA PHE A 16 -37.78 37.76 5.95
C PHE A 16 -37.49 37.27 7.38
N ALA A 17 -38.51 36.90 8.15
CA ALA A 17 -38.32 36.39 9.50
C ALA A 17 -38.12 34.86 9.56
N ALA A 18 -38.47 34.10 8.51
CA ALA A 18 -38.25 32.66 8.42
C ALA A 18 -36.87 32.29 7.93
N ALA A 19 -36.19 33.15 7.17
CA ALA A 19 -34.84 32.90 6.68
C ALA A 19 -33.74 33.19 7.73
N ALA A 20 -34.03 34.00 8.76
CA ALA A 20 -33.05 34.32 9.81
C ALA A 20 -32.99 33.28 10.95
N VAL A 21 -33.99 32.39 11.09
CA VAL A 21 -34.02 31.34 12.11
C VAL A 21 -33.34 30.04 11.60
N PHE A 22 -33.20 29.83 10.28
CA PHE A 22 -32.47 28.69 9.73
C PHE A 22 -30.97 28.92 9.58
N ALA A 23 -30.49 30.17 9.66
CA ALA A 23 -29.07 30.47 9.59
C ALA A 23 -28.33 30.46 10.94
N ALA A 24 -29.05 30.32 12.07
CA ALA A 24 -28.45 30.30 13.42
C ALA A 24 -28.27 28.89 14.00
N GLY A 25 -28.60 27.85 13.26
CA GLY A 25 -28.53 26.45 13.71
C GLY A 25 -27.35 25.62 13.22
N GLN A 26 -26.44 26.18 12.43
CA GLN A 26 -25.25 25.48 11.90
C GLN A 26 -23.93 26.25 12.14
N VAL A 27 -23.75 26.77 13.34
CA VAL A 27 -22.40 26.96 13.87
C VAL A 27 -22.13 25.78 14.80
N ALA A 28 -22.10 24.57 14.23
CA ALA A 28 -21.38 23.47 14.83
C ALA A 28 -19.92 23.90 14.86
N SER A 29 -19.38 24.04 16.06
CA SER A 29 -17.99 24.34 16.33
C SER A 29 -17.09 23.59 15.36
N ALA A 30 -16.45 24.29 14.44
CA ALA A 30 -15.25 23.80 13.78
C ALA A 30 -14.23 23.56 14.90
N GLN A 31 -14.20 22.35 15.46
CA GLN A 31 -13.08 21.91 16.25
C GLN A 31 -11.86 22.07 15.34
N SER A 32 -10.97 23.00 15.71
CA SER A 32 -9.72 23.20 15.02
C SER A 32 -9.00 21.85 14.97
N GLN A 33 -8.86 21.29 13.77
CA GLN A 33 -8.04 20.10 13.58
C GLN A 33 -6.66 20.36 14.20
N PRO A 34 -6.11 19.44 14.99
CA PRO A 34 -4.73 19.56 15.44
C PRO A 34 -3.88 19.64 14.16
N LYS A 35 -3.21 20.77 13.96
CA LYS A 35 -2.28 20.96 12.84
C LYS A 35 -1.13 19.99 13.06
N THR A 36 -1.19 18.84 12.39
CA THR A 36 -0.01 17.96 12.26
C THR A 36 1.10 18.82 11.67
N SER A 37 2.27 18.85 12.32
CA SER A 37 3.39 19.61 11.76
C SER A 37 3.75 19.03 10.40
N GLU A 38 4.21 19.85 9.44
CA GLU A 38 4.69 19.38 8.13
C GLU A 38 5.81 18.33 8.26
N ARG A 39 6.48 18.26 9.41
CA ARG A 39 7.47 17.24 9.73
C ARG A 39 6.87 15.90 10.10
N ASP A 40 5.69 15.88 10.70
CA ASP A 40 5.06 14.70 11.27
C ASP A 40 3.85 14.21 10.48
N TRP A 41 3.62 14.76 9.29
CA TRP A 41 2.45 14.46 8.47
C TRP A 41 2.23 12.95 8.27
N TRP A 42 3.31 12.21 8.15
CA TRP A 42 3.31 10.78 7.83
C TRP A 42 2.92 9.87 9.01
N LYS A 43 3.01 10.36 10.26
CA LYS A 43 2.84 9.52 11.46
C LYS A 43 1.42 8.96 11.66
N ASN A 44 0.43 9.57 11.03
CA ASN A 44 -0.96 9.11 11.06
C ASN A 44 -1.63 9.30 9.69
N ALA A 45 -0.82 9.25 8.64
CA ALA A 45 -1.29 9.46 7.28
C ALA A 45 -2.14 8.30 6.78
N VAL A 46 -2.89 8.61 5.74
CA VAL A 46 -3.60 7.66 4.90
C VAL A 46 -2.95 7.68 3.53
N ILE A 47 -2.31 6.59 3.17
CA ILE A 47 -1.61 6.40 1.90
C ILE A 47 -2.47 5.51 1.01
N TYR A 48 -2.66 5.93 -0.23
CA TYR A 48 -3.41 5.23 -1.25
C TYR A 48 -2.46 4.73 -2.33
N GLU A 49 -2.42 3.43 -2.54
CA GLU A 49 -1.63 2.85 -3.62
C GLU A 49 -2.39 2.93 -4.94
N ILE A 50 -1.77 3.49 -5.95
CA ILE A 50 -2.25 3.49 -7.33
C ILE A 50 -1.35 2.62 -8.20
N TYR A 51 -1.95 1.65 -8.89
CA TYR A 51 -1.36 0.95 -10.02
C TYR A 51 -1.68 1.74 -11.30
N PRO A 52 -0.76 2.57 -11.82
CA PRO A 52 -1.09 3.64 -12.76
C PRO A 52 -1.85 3.17 -14.00
N ARG A 53 -1.40 2.06 -14.60
CA ARG A 53 -2.00 1.52 -15.81
C ARG A 53 -3.43 1.00 -15.68
N SER A 54 -3.92 0.86 -14.43
CA SER A 54 -5.28 0.39 -14.12
C SER A 54 -6.18 1.43 -13.47
N PHE A 55 -5.69 2.65 -13.22
CA PHE A 55 -6.46 3.61 -12.44
C PHE A 55 -7.42 4.46 -13.30
N GLN A 56 -6.91 5.20 -14.27
CA GLN A 56 -7.72 5.99 -15.22
C GLN A 56 -6.93 6.23 -16.50
N ASP A 57 -7.53 5.91 -17.64
CA ASP A 57 -7.02 6.20 -18.97
C ASP A 57 -7.65 7.49 -19.49
N SER A 58 -6.83 8.53 -19.70
CA SER A 58 -7.28 9.83 -20.17
C SER A 58 -7.26 9.97 -21.70
N ASN A 59 -6.49 9.13 -22.39
CA ASN A 59 -6.23 9.26 -23.83
C ASN A 59 -6.96 8.23 -24.70
N GLY A 60 -7.55 7.19 -24.08
CA GLY A 60 -8.37 6.18 -24.74
C GLY A 60 -7.57 5.05 -25.40
N ASP A 61 -6.34 4.79 -24.96
CA ASP A 61 -5.50 3.71 -25.49
C ASP A 61 -5.65 2.38 -24.73
N GLY A 62 -6.40 2.37 -23.64
CA GLY A 62 -6.67 1.21 -22.79
C GLY A 62 -5.69 1.04 -21.63
N ILE A 63 -4.77 1.98 -21.43
CA ILE A 63 -3.77 1.99 -20.36
C ILE A 63 -3.95 3.27 -19.55
N GLY A 64 -4.08 3.15 -18.23
CA GLY A 64 -4.15 4.31 -17.34
C GLY A 64 -2.87 5.14 -17.36
N ASP A 65 -2.98 6.46 -17.16
CA ASP A 65 -1.91 7.42 -17.32
C ASP A 65 -1.89 8.52 -16.24
N LEU A 66 -0.86 9.38 -16.24
CA LEU A 66 -0.67 10.45 -15.24
C LEU A 66 -1.75 11.53 -15.32
N ASN A 67 -2.27 11.82 -16.51
CA ASN A 67 -3.34 12.80 -16.68
C ASN A 67 -4.65 12.23 -16.12
N GLY A 68 -4.93 10.94 -16.34
CA GLY A 68 -6.05 10.25 -15.74
C GLY A 68 -5.99 10.26 -14.20
N ILE A 69 -4.81 10.02 -13.62
CA ILE A 69 -4.63 10.17 -12.16
C ILE A 69 -4.92 11.61 -11.72
N THR A 70 -4.46 12.59 -12.50
CA THR A 70 -4.68 14.02 -12.21
C THR A 70 -6.17 14.37 -12.20
N GLU A 71 -6.95 13.83 -13.12
CA GLU A 71 -8.40 14.01 -13.21
C GLU A 71 -9.15 13.48 -11.99
N ARG A 72 -8.61 12.44 -11.33
CA ARG A 72 -9.21 11.77 -10.16
C ARG A 72 -8.71 12.28 -8.80
N LEU A 73 -7.89 13.33 -8.77
CA LEU A 73 -7.36 13.88 -7.51
C LEU A 73 -8.44 14.44 -6.58
N ASP A 74 -9.55 14.96 -7.10
CA ASP A 74 -10.65 15.47 -6.26
C ASP A 74 -11.37 14.31 -5.54
N TYR A 75 -11.57 13.18 -6.19
CA TYR A 75 -12.06 11.94 -5.58
C TYR A 75 -11.15 11.50 -4.41
N LEU A 76 -9.85 11.45 -4.62
CA LEU A 76 -8.88 11.05 -3.58
C LEU A 76 -8.86 12.03 -2.41
N LYS A 77 -9.02 13.33 -2.68
CA LYS A 77 -9.16 14.34 -1.63
C LYS A 77 -10.45 14.17 -0.84
N GLU A 78 -11.56 13.88 -1.49
CA GLU A 78 -12.86 13.65 -0.86
C GLU A 78 -12.84 12.38 0.00
N LEU A 79 -12.20 11.32 -0.48
CA LEU A 79 -11.95 10.11 0.30
C LEU A 79 -11.08 10.39 1.53
N GLY A 80 -10.22 11.40 1.46
CA GLY A 80 -9.41 11.86 2.59
C GLY A 80 -7.98 11.35 2.57
N VAL A 81 -7.42 11.01 1.41
CA VAL A 81 -6.04 10.57 1.22
C VAL A 81 -5.03 11.70 1.52
N ASP A 82 -3.92 11.38 2.17
CA ASP A 82 -2.81 12.30 2.45
C ASP A 82 -1.65 12.15 1.47
N ALA A 83 -1.45 10.93 0.98
CA ALA A 83 -0.42 10.65 0.00
C ALA A 83 -0.85 9.54 -0.96
N ILE A 84 -0.36 9.61 -2.18
CA ILE A 84 -0.51 8.58 -3.21
C ILE A 84 0.85 7.92 -3.39
N TRP A 85 0.92 6.60 -3.28
CA TRP A 85 2.04 5.83 -3.77
C TRP A 85 1.74 5.34 -5.19
N LEU A 86 2.60 5.71 -6.13
CA LEU A 86 2.54 5.25 -7.52
C LEU A 86 3.48 4.06 -7.70
N SER A 87 2.97 2.91 -8.17
CA SER A 87 3.82 1.85 -8.73
C SER A 87 4.63 2.41 -9.90
N PRO A 88 5.72 1.75 -10.35
CA PRO A 88 6.70 2.35 -11.25
C PRO A 88 6.11 2.95 -12.53
N ILE A 89 6.50 4.19 -12.83
CA ILE A 89 6.09 4.95 -14.02
C ILE A 89 7.27 5.27 -14.96
N TYR A 90 8.41 4.66 -14.70
CA TYR A 90 9.64 4.85 -15.47
C TYR A 90 9.59 4.09 -16.79
N PRO A 91 10.39 4.49 -17.82
CA PRO A 91 10.58 3.70 -19.02
C PRO A 91 10.99 2.26 -18.70
N SER A 92 10.23 1.31 -19.22
CA SER A 92 10.39 -0.12 -18.97
C SER A 92 10.01 -0.93 -20.21
N PRO A 93 10.71 -2.02 -20.51
CA PRO A 93 10.26 -3.02 -21.48
C PRO A 93 8.96 -3.75 -21.07
N GLN A 94 8.45 -3.51 -19.85
CA GLN A 94 7.20 -4.06 -19.32
C GLN A 94 7.20 -5.58 -19.15
N VAL A 95 8.36 -6.19 -18.91
CA VAL A 95 8.45 -7.61 -18.56
C VAL A 95 7.81 -7.88 -17.21
N ASP A 96 7.99 -6.94 -16.26
CA ASP A 96 7.36 -6.95 -14.94
C ASP A 96 6.55 -5.64 -14.72
N PHE A 97 5.85 -5.21 -15.75
CA PHE A 97 4.90 -4.08 -15.73
C PHE A 97 5.42 -2.82 -15.03
N GLY A 98 6.67 -2.43 -15.31
CA GLY A 98 7.30 -1.23 -14.79
C GLY A 98 8.45 -1.50 -13.82
N TYR A 99 8.51 -2.66 -13.18
CA TYR A 99 9.59 -2.99 -12.24
C TYR A 99 10.92 -3.32 -12.93
N ASP A 100 10.94 -3.62 -14.23
CA ASP A 100 12.14 -3.75 -15.05
C ASP A 100 12.53 -2.40 -15.69
N ILE A 101 13.12 -1.50 -14.88
CA ILE A 101 13.36 -0.09 -15.24
C ILE A 101 14.56 0.05 -16.19
N SER A 102 14.37 0.72 -17.33
CA SER A 102 15.43 1.00 -18.31
C SER A 102 15.98 2.42 -18.26
N ASP A 103 15.25 3.37 -17.64
CA ASP A 103 15.68 4.76 -17.42
C ASP A 103 14.98 5.32 -16.17
N TYR A 104 15.75 5.63 -15.12
CA TYR A 104 15.20 6.11 -13.83
C TYR A 104 14.87 7.61 -13.79
N GLU A 105 15.27 8.38 -14.79
CA GLU A 105 15.13 9.84 -14.78
C GLU A 105 14.13 10.34 -15.83
N ASN A 106 13.23 9.45 -16.29
CA ASN A 106 12.19 9.79 -17.26
C ASN A 106 10.87 9.11 -16.91
N ILE A 107 9.81 9.45 -17.65
CA ILE A 107 8.49 8.83 -17.59
C ILE A 107 8.32 7.93 -18.81
N ASP A 108 7.76 6.73 -18.62
CA ASP A 108 7.40 5.84 -19.71
C ASP A 108 6.35 6.54 -20.61
N PRO A 109 6.56 6.59 -21.94
CA PRO A 109 5.63 7.25 -22.85
C PRO A 109 4.17 6.77 -22.75
N GLN A 110 3.93 5.54 -22.30
CA GLN A 110 2.57 5.05 -22.08
C GLN A 110 1.84 5.77 -20.93
N TYR A 111 2.60 6.34 -19.98
CA TYR A 111 2.04 7.07 -18.83
C TYR A 111 2.07 8.59 -19.00
N GLY A 112 2.81 9.10 -19.99
CA GLY A 112 2.92 10.52 -20.25
C GLY A 112 4.37 11.02 -20.31
N THR A 113 4.58 12.24 -19.83
CA THR A 113 5.87 12.95 -19.89
C THR A 113 6.28 13.46 -18.51
N LEU A 114 7.52 13.94 -18.38
CA LEU A 114 7.97 14.67 -17.19
C LEU A 114 7.13 15.92 -16.90
N ALA A 115 6.56 16.56 -17.93
CA ALA A 115 5.68 17.71 -17.75
C ALA A 115 4.33 17.30 -17.14
N ASP A 116 3.77 16.16 -17.55
CA ASP A 116 2.54 15.61 -16.97
C ASP A 116 2.77 15.19 -15.52
N PHE A 117 3.93 14.62 -15.21
CA PHE A 117 4.32 14.32 -13.82
C PHE A 117 4.44 15.59 -12.97
N ASP A 118 5.14 16.63 -13.46
CA ASP A 118 5.25 17.91 -12.74
C ASP A 118 3.87 18.54 -12.53
N HIS A 119 2.95 18.38 -13.48
CA HIS A 119 1.56 18.82 -13.37
C HIS A 119 0.81 18.03 -12.28
N LEU A 120 0.89 16.70 -12.29
CA LEU A 120 0.29 15.84 -11.26
C LEU A 120 0.79 16.24 -9.85
N VAL A 121 2.10 16.39 -9.66
CA VAL A 121 2.68 16.82 -8.37
C VAL A 121 2.14 18.18 -7.94
N ALA A 122 2.04 19.14 -8.86
CA ALA A 122 1.52 20.47 -8.55
C ALA A 122 0.03 20.43 -8.17
N GLU A 123 -0.80 19.68 -8.90
CA GLU A 123 -2.24 19.55 -8.63
C GLU A 123 -2.52 18.76 -7.34
N ALA A 124 -1.76 17.71 -7.07
CA ALA A 124 -1.83 16.97 -5.81
C ALA A 124 -1.50 17.86 -4.60
N ASN A 125 -0.41 18.65 -4.69
CA ASN A 125 -0.02 19.59 -3.63
C ASN A 125 -1.07 20.66 -3.35
N LYS A 126 -1.78 21.18 -4.36
CA LYS A 126 -2.91 22.11 -4.14
C LYS A 126 -4.01 21.50 -3.29
N ARG A 127 -4.15 20.17 -3.34
CA ARG A 127 -5.12 19.39 -2.57
C ARG A 127 -4.57 18.85 -1.25
N HIS A 128 -3.33 19.20 -0.91
CA HIS A 128 -2.57 18.67 0.23
C HIS A 128 -2.33 17.16 0.17
N ILE A 129 -2.25 16.61 -1.03
CA ILE A 129 -1.88 15.22 -1.30
C ILE A 129 -0.42 15.18 -1.75
N ARG A 130 0.37 14.26 -1.20
CA ARG A 130 1.77 14.06 -1.58
C ARG A 130 1.90 12.88 -2.55
N ILE A 131 2.80 13.00 -3.49
CA ILE A 131 3.15 11.91 -4.40
C ILE A 131 4.38 11.18 -3.85
N LEU A 132 4.26 9.88 -3.63
CA LEU A 132 5.34 8.95 -3.31
C LEU A 132 5.61 8.11 -4.55
N MET A 133 6.87 7.95 -4.91
CA MET A 133 7.26 7.13 -6.06
C MET A 133 7.81 5.78 -5.59
N ASP A 134 7.63 4.77 -6.40
CA ASP A 134 8.36 3.52 -6.24
C ASP A 134 9.82 3.70 -6.66
N MET A 135 10.74 3.06 -5.94
CA MET A 135 12.17 3.14 -6.22
C MET A 135 12.76 1.73 -6.18
N VAL A 136 12.92 1.14 -7.35
CA VAL A 136 13.50 -0.19 -7.53
C VAL A 136 15.02 -0.06 -7.49
N MET A 137 15.63 -0.45 -6.38
CA MET A 137 17.08 -0.31 -6.18
C MET A 137 17.83 -1.63 -6.31
N ASN A 138 17.13 -2.77 -6.19
CA ASN A 138 17.76 -4.09 -6.26
C ASN A 138 18.31 -4.41 -7.63
N HIS A 139 17.59 -4.08 -8.69
CA HIS A 139 17.91 -4.47 -10.06
C HIS A 139 17.57 -3.37 -11.07
N THR A 140 18.00 -3.55 -12.30
CA THR A 140 17.55 -2.75 -13.45
C THR A 140 16.97 -3.67 -14.52
N SER A 141 16.34 -3.10 -15.55
CA SER A 141 16.10 -3.86 -16.78
C SER A 141 17.42 -4.31 -17.42
N ASP A 142 17.40 -5.44 -18.12
CA ASP A 142 18.48 -5.87 -19.01
C ASP A 142 18.67 -4.91 -20.22
N LYS A 143 17.75 -3.95 -20.40
CA LYS A 143 17.82 -2.87 -21.39
C LYS A 143 18.37 -1.56 -20.80
N HIS A 144 18.61 -1.49 -19.49
CA HIS A 144 19.19 -0.32 -18.88
C HIS A 144 20.63 -0.09 -19.42
N LYS A 145 20.99 1.17 -19.65
CA LYS A 145 22.31 1.55 -20.19
C LYS A 145 23.47 0.96 -19.39
N TRP A 146 23.35 0.88 -18.07
CA TRP A 146 24.40 0.32 -17.21
C TRP A 146 24.63 -1.16 -17.49
N PHE A 147 23.56 -1.95 -17.65
CA PHE A 147 23.68 -3.38 -17.94
C PHE A 147 24.21 -3.62 -19.36
N LEU A 148 23.73 -2.86 -20.34
CA LEU A 148 24.21 -2.96 -21.73
C LEU A 148 25.73 -2.69 -21.81
N GLU A 149 26.22 -1.70 -21.07
CA GLU A 149 27.66 -1.45 -20.94
C GLU A 149 28.36 -2.58 -20.17
N SER A 150 27.85 -2.98 -19.01
CA SER A 150 28.41 -4.04 -18.17
C SER A 150 28.61 -5.35 -18.95
N ARG A 151 27.61 -5.78 -19.74
CA ARG A 151 27.69 -6.98 -20.58
C ARG A 151 28.47 -6.81 -21.89
N SER A 152 28.92 -5.59 -22.19
CA SER A 152 29.65 -5.35 -23.47
C SER A 152 31.01 -6.01 -23.50
N SER A 153 31.71 -6.04 -22.34
CA SER A 153 33.04 -6.64 -22.17
C SER A 153 33.32 -6.90 -20.69
N ARG A 154 34.14 -7.93 -20.41
CA ARG A 154 34.65 -8.22 -19.04
C ARG A 154 35.51 -7.09 -18.45
N THR A 155 36.02 -6.17 -19.28
CA THR A 155 36.88 -5.04 -18.89
C THR A 155 36.18 -3.68 -19.01
N ASN A 156 34.87 -3.65 -19.28
CA ASN A 156 34.10 -2.41 -19.34
C ASN A 156 34.07 -1.73 -17.97
N PRO A 157 34.16 -0.39 -17.87
CA PRO A 157 34.05 0.35 -16.60
C PRO A 157 32.78 0.13 -15.79
N TYR A 158 31.72 -0.39 -16.41
CA TYR A 158 30.47 -0.77 -15.78
C TYR A 158 30.41 -2.25 -15.40
N ARG A 159 31.48 -3.05 -15.65
CA ARG A 159 31.42 -4.49 -15.42
C ARG A 159 31.00 -4.85 -14.02
N ASP A 160 31.58 -4.23 -13.04
CA ASP A 160 31.34 -4.43 -11.60
C ASP A 160 30.11 -3.69 -11.04
N TRP A 161 29.29 -3.11 -11.90
CA TRP A 161 27.99 -2.55 -11.51
C TRP A 161 26.92 -3.63 -11.32
N TYR A 162 27.18 -4.84 -11.82
CA TYR A 162 26.34 -6.02 -11.68
C TYR A 162 27.20 -7.20 -11.22
N MET A 163 26.52 -8.21 -10.67
CA MET A 163 27.18 -9.39 -10.18
C MET A 163 27.40 -10.41 -11.31
N TRP A 164 28.69 -10.75 -11.57
CA TRP A 164 29.11 -11.68 -12.63
C TRP A 164 30.04 -12.74 -12.09
N HIS A 165 29.79 -14.02 -12.43
CA HIS A 165 30.61 -15.14 -12.04
C HIS A 165 30.89 -16.12 -13.19
N ASP A 166 32.08 -16.71 -13.17
CA ASP A 166 32.37 -17.85 -14.03
C ASP A 166 31.59 -19.09 -13.55
N GLY A 167 31.26 -19.99 -14.48
CA GLY A 167 30.61 -21.26 -14.13
C GLY A 167 31.55 -22.22 -13.39
N LYS A 168 31.00 -23.05 -12.51
CA LYS A 168 31.78 -24.12 -11.86
C LYS A 168 32.29 -25.12 -12.92
N GLY A 169 33.59 -25.32 -12.97
CA GLY A 169 34.20 -26.21 -13.97
C GLY A 169 34.20 -25.64 -15.39
N GLN A 170 33.96 -24.35 -15.55
CA GLN A 170 33.95 -23.69 -16.88
C GLN A 170 35.27 -23.91 -17.63
N THR A 171 35.18 -24.15 -18.94
CA THR A 171 36.30 -24.23 -19.85
C THR A 171 36.13 -23.27 -21.02
N ALA A 172 37.10 -23.24 -21.97
CA ALA A 172 36.98 -22.42 -23.18
C ALA A 172 35.76 -22.78 -24.04
N THR A 173 35.30 -24.02 -23.99
CA THR A 173 34.18 -24.54 -24.81
C THR A 173 32.94 -24.90 -24.01
N ASP A 174 33.05 -25.01 -22.68
CA ASP A 174 31.93 -25.37 -21.79
C ASP A 174 31.64 -24.22 -20.82
N LYS A 175 30.35 -23.92 -20.61
CA LYS A 175 29.92 -22.87 -19.68
C LYS A 175 30.07 -23.29 -18.22
N GLY A 176 30.22 -24.59 -17.93
CA GLY A 176 30.17 -25.15 -16.58
C GLY A 176 28.80 -25.06 -15.94
N ASP A 177 28.72 -25.51 -14.68
CA ASP A 177 27.50 -25.39 -13.86
C ASP A 177 27.34 -23.97 -13.34
N VAL A 178 26.12 -23.65 -12.86
CA VAL A 178 25.83 -22.36 -12.19
C VAL A 178 26.72 -22.15 -10.96
N PRO A 179 27.02 -20.89 -10.57
CA PRO A 179 27.94 -20.59 -9.47
C PRO A 179 27.54 -21.18 -8.11
N ASN A 180 26.24 -21.28 -7.83
CA ASN A 180 25.68 -21.92 -6.63
C ASN A 180 24.20 -22.28 -6.85
N ASN A 181 23.50 -22.70 -5.79
CA ASN A 181 22.12 -23.18 -5.90
C ASN A 181 21.07 -22.07 -5.72
N TRP A 182 21.44 -20.81 -5.67
CA TRP A 182 20.50 -19.71 -5.43
C TRP A 182 19.37 -19.70 -6.45
N GLN A 183 18.15 -19.43 -5.95
CA GLN A 183 16.93 -19.46 -6.75
C GLN A 183 16.37 -18.04 -6.92
N SER A 184 15.79 -17.80 -8.09
CA SER A 184 14.97 -16.64 -8.34
C SER A 184 13.65 -16.75 -7.56
N ASP A 185 13.13 -15.64 -7.04
CA ASP A 185 11.84 -15.58 -6.37
C ASP A 185 10.68 -15.90 -7.33
N PHE A 186 10.89 -15.71 -8.62
CA PHE A 186 9.95 -16.10 -9.67
C PHE A 186 10.22 -17.48 -10.26
N GLY A 187 11.12 -18.23 -9.62
CA GLY A 187 11.40 -19.64 -9.92
C GLY A 187 12.58 -19.86 -10.85
N GLY A 188 13.19 -21.02 -10.69
CA GLY A 188 14.39 -21.41 -11.44
C GLY A 188 15.67 -20.92 -10.78
N SER A 189 16.81 -21.04 -11.52
CA SER A 189 18.10 -20.53 -11.05
C SER A 189 18.12 -19.01 -11.04
N ALA A 190 18.78 -18.43 -10.05
CA ALA A 190 19.08 -16.98 -10.02
C ALA A 190 20.29 -16.59 -10.90
N TRP A 191 20.77 -17.51 -11.70
CA TRP A 191 21.93 -17.32 -12.56
C TRP A 191 21.59 -17.50 -14.03
N GLN A 192 21.86 -16.46 -14.85
CA GLN A 192 21.66 -16.51 -16.28
C GLN A 192 23.00 -16.40 -17.02
N TRP A 193 23.24 -17.33 -17.94
CA TRP A 193 24.42 -17.31 -18.79
C TRP A 193 24.36 -16.22 -19.85
N ASP A 194 25.45 -15.43 -19.97
CA ASP A 194 25.65 -14.46 -21.05
C ASP A 194 26.70 -14.97 -22.05
N GLU A 195 26.26 -15.31 -23.25
CA GLU A 195 27.14 -15.82 -24.31
C GLU A 195 28.21 -14.80 -24.74
N LYS A 196 27.94 -13.51 -24.64
CA LYS A 196 28.85 -12.47 -25.13
C LYS A 196 30.11 -12.38 -24.27
N THR A 197 29.96 -12.45 -22.96
CA THR A 197 31.08 -12.36 -22.03
C THR A 197 31.46 -13.70 -21.42
N ARG A 198 30.66 -14.75 -21.68
CA ARG A 198 30.87 -16.11 -21.18
C ARG A 198 31.01 -16.13 -19.66
N GLN A 199 30.03 -15.50 -18.97
CA GLN A 199 29.84 -15.53 -17.52
C GLN A 199 28.36 -15.62 -17.20
N TYR A 200 28.04 -16.04 -16.01
CA TYR A 200 26.71 -15.93 -15.43
C TYR A 200 26.55 -14.56 -14.77
N TYR A 201 25.38 -13.92 -14.95
CA TYR A 201 24.97 -12.80 -14.11
C TYR A 201 23.88 -13.23 -13.13
N TYR A 202 23.84 -12.57 -12.00
CA TYR A 202 22.84 -12.80 -10.95
C TYR A 202 21.57 -12.00 -11.22
N HIS A 203 20.41 -12.62 -10.91
CA HIS A 203 19.09 -12.00 -10.92
C HIS A 203 18.20 -12.63 -9.86
N LYS A 204 17.79 -11.85 -8.86
CA LYS A 204 16.89 -12.34 -7.81
C LYS A 204 15.47 -12.57 -8.33
N PHE A 205 15.05 -11.78 -9.32
CA PHE A 205 13.72 -11.83 -9.94
C PHE A 205 13.78 -12.39 -11.37
N TYR A 206 13.22 -11.72 -12.39
CA TYR A 206 13.29 -12.24 -13.76
C TYR A 206 14.70 -12.17 -14.35
N ILE A 207 14.95 -13.01 -15.33
CA ILE A 207 16.20 -12.99 -16.15
C ILE A 207 16.47 -11.58 -16.71
N GLN A 208 15.41 -10.83 -17.02
CA GLN A 208 15.48 -9.47 -17.54
C GLN A 208 15.67 -8.40 -16.45
N GLN A 209 15.83 -8.81 -15.21
CA GLN A 209 16.03 -7.93 -14.05
C GLN A 209 17.38 -8.25 -13.36
N PRO A 210 18.53 -7.97 -14.02
CA PRO A 210 19.85 -8.22 -13.42
C PRO A 210 20.05 -7.35 -12.18
N ASP A 211 20.51 -7.97 -11.09
CA ASP A 211 20.76 -7.30 -9.81
C ASP A 211 22.00 -6.42 -9.88
N VAL A 212 21.90 -5.21 -9.31
CA VAL A 212 23.04 -4.29 -9.22
C VAL A 212 23.93 -4.65 -8.02
N ASN A 213 25.22 -4.43 -8.19
CA ASN A 213 26.22 -4.73 -7.16
C ASN A 213 26.32 -3.59 -6.13
N TRP A 214 25.66 -3.72 -4.99
CA TRP A 214 25.67 -2.70 -3.93
C TRP A 214 27.01 -2.62 -3.16
N ASP A 215 27.94 -3.53 -3.34
CA ASP A 215 29.32 -3.36 -2.86
C ASP A 215 30.10 -2.29 -3.65
N ASN A 216 29.56 -1.85 -4.80
CA ASN A 216 30.18 -0.82 -5.63
C ASN A 216 29.72 0.60 -5.24
N PRO A 217 30.61 1.48 -4.72
CA PRO A 217 30.24 2.82 -4.28
C PRO A 217 29.71 3.73 -5.40
N LYS A 218 29.95 3.37 -6.67
CA LYS A 218 29.39 4.12 -7.82
C LYS A 218 27.88 3.92 -7.92
N ILE A 219 27.35 2.75 -7.51
CA ILE A 219 25.92 2.44 -7.45
C ILE A 219 25.25 3.34 -6.41
N HIS A 220 25.82 3.47 -5.22
CA HIS A 220 25.32 4.37 -4.17
C HIS A 220 25.19 5.81 -4.67
N LYS A 221 26.24 6.29 -5.38
CA LYS A 221 26.20 7.65 -5.95
C LYS A 221 25.12 7.78 -7.02
N ALA A 222 25.03 6.80 -7.93
CA ALA A 222 24.07 6.86 -9.04
C ALA A 222 22.62 6.88 -8.54
N PHE A 223 22.26 6.02 -7.58
CA PHE A 223 20.92 6.03 -7.00
C PHE A 223 20.64 7.27 -6.15
N LYS A 224 21.64 7.85 -5.46
CA LYS A 224 21.45 9.17 -4.82
C LYS A 224 21.19 10.28 -5.81
N ASP A 225 21.85 10.28 -6.95
CA ASP A 225 21.61 11.26 -8.01
C ASP A 225 20.16 11.12 -8.54
N ILE A 226 19.68 9.89 -8.78
CA ILE A 226 18.29 9.57 -9.18
C ILE A 226 17.29 10.03 -8.12
N VAL A 227 17.47 9.64 -6.86
CA VAL A 227 16.60 10.08 -5.74
C VAL A 227 16.56 11.60 -5.66
N GLY A 228 17.73 12.26 -5.77
CA GLY A 228 17.84 13.72 -5.79
C GLY A 228 17.13 14.39 -6.96
N PHE A 229 17.11 13.76 -8.13
CA PHE A 229 16.38 14.25 -9.32
C PHE A 229 14.86 14.34 -9.03
N TRP A 230 14.28 13.29 -8.47
CA TRP A 230 12.84 13.26 -8.15
C TRP A 230 12.47 14.12 -6.95
N LEU A 231 13.31 14.15 -5.91
CA LEU A 231 13.09 15.04 -4.77
C LEU A 231 13.03 16.52 -5.17
N LYS A 232 13.88 16.95 -6.11
CA LYS A 232 13.87 18.34 -6.65
C LYS A 232 12.58 18.65 -7.42
N ARG A 233 11.90 17.64 -7.99
CA ARG A 233 10.60 17.76 -8.65
C ARG A 233 9.42 17.82 -7.68
N GLY A 234 9.66 17.63 -6.38
CA GLY A 234 8.63 17.79 -5.36
C GLY A 234 7.99 16.49 -4.87
N VAL A 235 8.61 15.35 -5.17
CA VAL A 235 8.20 14.05 -4.64
C VAL A 235 8.22 14.08 -3.10
N GLY A 236 7.17 13.59 -2.47
CA GLY A 236 6.99 13.55 -1.02
C GLY A 236 7.77 12.45 -0.32
N GLY A 237 8.33 11.51 -1.08
CA GLY A 237 9.09 10.38 -0.57
C GLY A 237 9.09 9.21 -1.53
N PHE A 238 9.56 8.06 -1.06
CA PHE A 238 9.67 6.85 -1.87
C PHE A 238 9.21 5.62 -1.11
N ARG A 239 8.64 4.67 -1.83
CA ARG A 239 8.58 3.25 -1.44
C ARG A 239 9.76 2.55 -2.12
N PHE A 240 10.64 1.95 -1.32
CA PHE A 240 11.78 1.19 -1.82
C PHE A 240 11.35 -0.26 -2.01
N ASP A 241 11.39 -0.68 -3.27
CA ASP A 241 11.05 -2.02 -3.72
C ASP A 241 12.12 -3.03 -3.31
N ALA A 242 11.68 -4.22 -2.91
CA ALA A 242 12.52 -5.39 -2.62
C ALA A 242 13.79 -5.06 -1.82
N ILE A 243 13.70 -4.12 -0.88
CA ILE A 243 14.88 -3.52 -0.23
C ILE A 243 15.69 -4.51 0.59
N THR A 244 15.12 -5.64 0.98
CA THR A 244 15.82 -6.66 1.74
C THR A 244 16.76 -7.52 0.90
N THR A 245 16.73 -7.42 -0.43
CA THR A 245 17.49 -8.26 -1.36
C THR A 245 18.70 -7.58 -2.00
N LEU A 246 19.16 -6.44 -1.46
CA LEU A 246 20.27 -5.65 -2.03
C LEU A 246 21.63 -6.33 -1.96
N PHE A 247 21.83 -7.27 -1.05
CA PHE A 247 23.11 -7.91 -0.81
C PHE A 247 22.98 -9.42 -0.76
N GLU A 248 24.05 -10.07 -1.20
CA GLU A 248 24.22 -11.52 -1.20
C GLU A 248 25.42 -11.92 -0.37
N ASP A 249 25.49 -13.21 0.00
CA ASP A 249 26.63 -13.77 0.73
C ASP A 249 27.92 -13.65 -0.10
N PRO A 250 28.92 -12.87 0.35
CA PRO A 250 30.18 -12.68 -0.38
C PRO A 250 31.00 -13.97 -0.53
N GLN A 251 30.69 -15.00 0.24
CA GLN A 251 31.34 -16.32 0.13
C GLN A 251 30.65 -17.22 -0.90
N MET A 252 29.54 -16.78 -1.52
CA MET A 252 28.81 -17.52 -2.54
C MET A 252 28.38 -18.93 -2.09
N ARG A 253 28.10 -19.09 -0.80
CA ARG A 253 27.67 -20.38 -0.23
C ARG A 253 26.30 -20.76 -0.74
N ASP A 254 26.10 -22.05 -0.93
CA ASP A 254 24.77 -22.60 -1.26
C ASP A 254 23.77 -22.32 -0.13
N GLU A 255 22.50 -22.03 -0.48
CA GLU A 255 21.39 -21.95 0.46
C GLU A 255 21.02 -23.34 1.00
N ASP A 256 20.60 -23.39 2.25
CA ASP A 256 20.16 -24.62 2.89
C ASP A 256 18.72 -24.98 2.47
N VAL A 257 18.44 -26.28 2.38
CA VAL A 257 17.10 -26.79 2.07
C VAL A 257 16.17 -26.58 3.27
N VAL A 258 14.97 -26.03 3.03
CA VAL A 258 13.92 -25.95 4.06
C VAL A 258 13.42 -27.34 4.40
N LEU A 259 13.50 -27.71 5.67
CA LEU A 259 13.01 -28.99 6.18
C LEU A 259 11.70 -28.82 6.94
N ASP A 260 10.82 -29.78 6.83
CA ASP A 260 9.61 -29.88 7.66
C ASP A 260 9.96 -30.36 9.09
N LYS A 261 8.94 -30.47 9.95
CA LYS A 261 9.08 -30.97 11.33
C LYS A 261 9.63 -32.38 11.45
N ASP A 262 9.54 -33.19 10.38
CA ASP A 262 9.99 -34.56 10.30
C ASP A 262 11.38 -34.70 9.64
N GLY A 263 12.02 -33.53 9.34
CA GLY A 263 13.33 -33.45 8.69
C GLY A 263 13.35 -33.74 7.20
N LYS A 264 12.19 -33.72 6.52
CA LYS A 264 12.08 -33.92 5.08
C LYS A 264 12.07 -32.60 4.33
N PRO A 265 12.64 -32.51 3.12
CA PRO A 265 12.56 -31.33 2.29
C PRO A 265 11.11 -30.88 2.04
N VAL A 266 10.83 -29.60 2.31
CA VAL A 266 9.61 -28.94 1.84
C VAL A 266 9.75 -28.72 0.34
N LEU A 267 8.76 -29.13 -0.44
CA LEU A 267 8.78 -28.96 -1.89
C LEU A 267 8.00 -27.74 -2.34
N ASP A 268 8.47 -27.09 -3.41
CA ASP A 268 7.73 -26.08 -4.12
C ASP A 268 6.60 -26.71 -4.97
N PRO A 269 5.69 -25.91 -5.58
CA PRO A 269 4.63 -26.44 -6.44
C PRO A 269 5.12 -27.24 -7.66
N THR A 270 6.40 -27.10 -8.04
CA THR A 270 7.01 -27.87 -9.15
C THR A 270 7.66 -29.18 -8.69
N GLY A 271 7.62 -29.46 -7.37
CA GLY A 271 8.20 -30.67 -6.77
C GLY A 271 9.69 -30.59 -6.46
N LYS A 272 10.29 -29.40 -6.52
CA LYS A 272 11.70 -29.18 -6.13
C LYS A 272 11.80 -28.78 -4.66
N PRO A 273 12.92 -29.12 -3.97
CA PRO A 273 13.18 -28.62 -2.63
C PRO A 273 13.16 -27.09 -2.57
N ARG A 274 12.40 -26.55 -1.62
CA ARG A 274 12.49 -25.11 -1.27
C ARG A 274 13.81 -24.86 -0.55
N LEU A 275 14.44 -23.74 -0.90
CA LEU A 275 15.64 -23.27 -0.24
C LEU A 275 15.29 -22.13 0.73
N ASN A 276 16.10 -21.99 1.77
CA ASN A 276 16.13 -20.74 2.53
C ASN A 276 16.65 -19.63 1.62
N ASP A 277 16.38 -18.40 2.01
CA ASP A 277 16.88 -17.19 1.36
C ASP A 277 17.80 -16.35 2.29
N THR A 278 18.39 -17.01 3.27
CA THR A 278 19.17 -16.36 4.32
C THR A 278 20.52 -15.80 3.84
N ARG A 279 20.95 -16.18 2.66
CA ARG A 279 22.20 -15.73 2.01
C ARG A 279 21.98 -14.69 0.91
N THR A 280 20.72 -14.40 0.61
CA THR A 280 20.32 -13.48 -0.46
C THR A 280 19.20 -12.53 -0.01
N ASN A 281 18.92 -12.45 1.31
CA ASN A 281 17.86 -11.62 1.84
C ASN A 281 18.21 -11.10 3.25
N ASN A 282 17.85 -9.85 3.54
CA ASN A 282 17.99 -9.18 4.82
C ASN A 282 19.42 -9.20 5.39
N LEU A 283 20.42 -9.05 4.52
CA LEU A 283 21.82 -9.00 4.93
C LEU A 283 22.19 -7.61 5.52
N PRO A 284 23.19 -7.54 6.42
CA PRO A 284 23.53 -6.31 7.17
C PRO A 284 23.83 -5.09 6.30
N GLY A 285 24.40 -5.26 5.10
CA GLY A 285 24.72 -4.16 4.18
C GLY A 285 23.50 -3.31 3.79
N THR A 286 22.31 -3.90 3.75
CA THR A 286 21.05 -3.18 3.50
C THR A 286 20.82 -2.05 4.48
N HIS A 287 21.10 -2.27 5.77
CA HIS A 287 20.94 -1.27 6.83
C HIS A 287 21.86 -0.06 6.60
N ASP A 288 23.13 -0.29 6.22
CA ASP A 288 24.09 0.78 5.93
C ASP A 288 23.64 1.63 4.75
N VAL A 289 23.14 1.00 3.67
CA VAL A 289 22.56 1.69 2.51
C VAL A 289 21.37 2.54 2.94
N MET A 290 20.45 2.00 3.75
CA MET A 290 19.26 2.75 4.14
C MET A 290 19.56 3.91 5.09
N GLN A 291 20.54 3.77 5.99
CA GLN A 291 21.05 4.90 6.80
C GLN A 291 21.61 6.01 5.92
N GLU A 292 22.38 5.64 4.88
CA GLU A 292 22.94 6.59 3.91
C GLU A 292 21.84 7.33 3.15
N PHE A 293 20.85 6.60 2.60
CA PHE A 293 19.73 7.19 1.85
C PHE A 293 18.82 8.02 2.74
N ARG A 294 18.58 7.61 3.99
CA ARG A 294 17.84 8.41 4.95
C ARG A 294 18.55 9.72 5.25
N ALA A 295 19.84 9.68 5.58
CA ALA A 295 20.62 10.88 5.84
C ALA A 295 20.65 11.82 4.62
N TYR A 296 20.79 11.27 3.41
CA TYR A 296 20.74 12.04 2.17
C TYR A 296 19.36 12.70 1.96
N THR A 297 18.30 11.95 2.10
CA THR A 297 16.92 12.41 1.88
C THR A 297 16.52 13.48 2.89
N ASP A 298 16.95 13.36 4.15
CA ASP A 298 16.68 14.33 5.21
C ASP A 298 17.33 15.71 4.94
N THR A 299 18.31 15.81 4.00
CA THR A 299 18.87 17.11 3.59
C THR A 299 17.94 17.93 2.70
N PHE A 300 16.89 17.32 2.13
CA PHE A 300 15.99 18.00 1.21
C PHE A 300 14.88 18.72 1.95
N ASN A 301 14.94 20.06 1.91
CA ASN A 301 13.88 20.94 2.44
C ASN A 301 13.53 21.97 1.37
N LEU A 302 12.51 21.70 0.58
CA LEU A 302 12.08 22.57 -0.50
C LEU A 302 10.96 23.49 -0.03
N ALA A 303 11.16 24.80 -0.11
CA ALA A 303 10.14 25.79 0.29
C ALA A 303 8.80 25.62 -0.44
N LYS A 304 8.86 25.20 -1.72
CA LYS A 304 7.66 24.94 -2.53
C LYS A 304 6.90 23.68 -2.10
N TYR A 305 7.62 22.70 -1.55
CA TYR A 305 7.08 21.40 -1.13
C TYR A 305 7.59 21.08 0.27
N PRO A 306 7.04 21.72 1.32
CA PRO A 306 7.53 21.57 2.69
C PRO A 306 7.22 20.18 3.27
N GLY A 307 7.95 19.82 4.31
CA GLY A 307 7.71 18.62 5.09
C GLY A 307 8.72 17.50 4.86
N THR A 308 8.63 16.48 5.70
CA THR A 308 9.49 15.30 5.66
C THR A 308 9.31 14.53 4.34
N ARG A 309 10.43 14.10 3.76
CA ARG A 309 10.46 13.16 2.64
C ARG A 309 10.46 11.75 3.21
N VAL A 310 9.34 11.04 3.05
CA VAL A 310 9.13 9.75 3.72
C VAL A 310 9.81 8.64 2.95
N LEU A 311 10.51 7.76 3.66
CA LEU A 311 11.03 6.51 3.13
C LEU A 311 10.18 5.35 3.67
N ILE A 312 9.54 4.64 2.77
CA ILE A 312 8.79 3.40 3.01
C ILE A 312 9.65 2.26 2.51
N GLY A 313 9.83 1.21 3.30
CA GLY A 313 10.54 0.01 2.86
C GLY A 313 9.57 -1.13 2.61
N GLU A 314 9.67 -1.79 1.48
CA GLU A 314 9.03 -3.08 1.31
C GLU A 314 9.84 -4.13 2.06
N THR A 315 9.28 -4.59 3.17
CA THR A 315 9.99 -5.43 4.14
C THR A 315 9.20 -6.70 4.44
N TYR A 316 9.39 -7.73 3.63
CA TYR A 316 8.83 -9.06 3.88
C TYR A 316 9.69 -9.80 4.92
N LEU A 317 9.50 -9.47 6.19
CA LEU A 317 10.35 -9.98 7.27
C LEU A 317 9.63 -11.03 8.13
N PRO A 318 10.36 -12.00 8.71
CA PRO A 318 9.73 -13.15 9.36
C PRO A 318 9.06 -12.82 10.70
N ASN A 319 9.42 -11.72 11.34
CA ASN A 319 8.91 -11.35 12.66
C ASN A 319 9.11 -9.86 12.97
N ILE A 320 8.45 -9.40 14.03
CA ILE A 320 8.47 -8.00 14.46
C ILE A 320 9.87 -7.53 14.91
N ALA A 321 10.72 -8.41 15.41
CA ALA A 321 12.07 -8.05 15.84
C ALA A 321 12.96 -7.68 14.65
N GLU A 322 12.82 -8.37 13.52
CA GLU A 322 13.51 -8.02 12.28
C GLU A 322 12.92 -6.73 11.67
N LEU A 323 11.60 -6.55 11.71
CA LEU A 323 10.96 -5.30 11.28
C LEU A 323 11.45 -4.11 12.11
N ALA A 324 11.59 -4.27 13.42
CA ALA A 324 12.05 -3.20 14.30
C ALA A 324 13.46 -2.68 13.97
N LYS A 325 14.32 -3.54 13.41
CA LYS A 325 15.66 -3.13 12.96
C LYS A 325 15.61 -2.15 11.78
N GLN A 326 14.57 -2.23 10.94
CA GLN A 326 14.42 -1.40 9.75
C GLN A 326 14.14 0.08 10.06
N TYR A 327 13.82 0.42 11.31
CA TYR A 327 13.75 1.82 11.75
C TYR A 327 15.14 2.41 12.03
N GLY A 328 16.16 1.57 12.15
CA GLY A 328 17.52 1.93 12.48
C GLY A 328 17.78 2.12 13.98
N PRO A 329 19.05 2.04 14.40
CA PRO A 329 19.44 2.29 15.79
C PRO A 329 19.38 3.78 16.14
N PRO A 330 19.36 4.14 17.43
CA PRO A 330 19.40 5.53 17.87
C PRO A 330 20.56 6.32 17.25
N GLY A 331 20.23 7.45 16.61
CA GLY A 331 21.20 8.32 15.94
C GLY A 331 21.55 7.91 14.49
N LYS A 332 21.08 6.78 14.03
CA LYS A 332 21.23 6.31 12.64
C LYS A 332 19.89 5.80 12.10
N PRO A 333 18.91 6.67 11.86
CA PRO A 333 17.60 6.26 11.40
C PRO A 333 17.68 5.69 9.98
N GLU A 334 16.79 4.74 9.69
CA GLU A 334 16.61 4.12 8.38
C GLU A 334 15.25 4.51 7.80
N PHE A 335 14.31 3.58 7.68
CA PHE A 335 12.98 3.91 7.18
C PHE A 335 12.18 4.76 8.17
N HIS A 336 11.30 5.59 7.63
CA HIS A 336 10.21 6.17 8.41
C HIS A 336 9.13 5.14 8.69
N LEU A 337 8.81 4.34 7.66
CA LEU A 337 7.69 3.43 7.59
C LEU A 337 8.10 2.12 6.89
N PRO A 338 8.82 1.20 7.55
CA PRO A 338 8.93 -0.16 7.01
C PRO A 338 7.55 -0.80 7.00
N MET A 339 7.17 -1.48 5.91
CA MET A 339 5.85 -2.09 5.74
C MET A 339 5.69 -3.29 6.68
N ASP A 340 4.66 -3.26 7.54
CA ASP A 340 4.32 -4.41 8.35
C ASP A 340 3.40 -5.36 7.58
N THR A 341 4.01 -6.23 6.80
CA THR A 341 3.34 -7.23 5.99
C THR A 341 2.87 -8.45 6.80
N GLN A 342 3.26 -8.59 8.08
CA GLN A 342 2.89 -9.76 8.87
C GLN A 342 1.38 -9.87 9.12
N ILE A 343 0.69 -8.72 9.27
CA ILE A 343 -0.78 -8.69 9.32
C ILE A 343 -1.33 -9.08 7.95
N GLY A 344 -0.77 -8.55 6.89
CA GLY A 344 -1.10 -8.87 5.52
C GLY A 344 -0.91 -10.35 5.15
N PHE A 345 -0.08 -11.12 5.84
CA PHE A 345 0.09 -12.56 5.61
C PHE A 345 -0.92 -13.45 6.32
N ILE A 346 -1.78 -12.91 7.16
CA ILE A 346 -2.89 -13.67 7.73
C ILE A 346 -3.93 -13.89 6.62
N ASN A 347 -4.11 -15.14 6.20
CA ASN A 347 -4.93 -15.50 5.04
C ASN A 347 -6.36 -15.93 5.39
N LYS A 348 -6.81 -15.68 6.61
CA LYS A 348 -8.17 -15.95 7.08
C LYS A 348 -8.51 -15.11 8.29
N LEU A 349 -9.79 -14.93 8.56
CA LEU A 349 -10.25 -14.23 9.76
C LEU A 349 -9.99 -15.08 11.01
N ASP A 350 -8.88 -14.80 11.68
CA ASP A 350 -8.44 -15.46 12.92
C ASP A 350 -8.14 -14.42 13.99
N VAL A 351 -9.06 -14.28 14.95
CA VAL A 351 -8.97 -13.29 16.03
C VAL A 351 -7.67 -13.40 16.81
N ALA A 352 -7.22 -14.63 17.11
CA ALA A 352 -6.01 -14.84 17.91
C ALA A 352 -4.75 -14.36 17.16
N GLN A 353 -4.66 -14.67 15.86
CA GLN A 353 -3.54 -14.23 15.03
C GLN A 353 -3.53 -12.69 14.88
N PHE A 354 -4.66 -12.06 14.55
CA PHE A 354 -4.72 -10.59 14.45
C PHE A 354 -4.39 -9.91 15.77
N ARG A 355 -4.94 -10.42 16.89
CA ARG A 355 -4.63 -9.88 18.23
C ARG A 355 -3.15 -9.98 18.55
N ALA A 356 -2.53 -11.12 18.27
CA ALA A 356 -1.11 -11.33 18.50
C ALA A 356 -0.28 -10.35 17.67
N LYS A 357 -0.55 -10.23 16.36
CA LYS A 357 0.24 -9.37 15.47
C LYS A 357 0.08 -7.88 15.79
N LEU A 358 -1.13 -7.41 16.07
CA LEU A 358 -1.34 -6.02 16.51
C LEU A 358 -0.64 -5.73 17.85
N ASN A 359 -0.66 -6.68 18.79
CA ASN A 359 0.06 -6.54 20.05
C ASN A 359 1.59 -6.58 19.86
N ASP A 360 2.10 -7.42 18.95
CA ASP A 360 3.52 -7.47 18.60
C ASP A 360 4.01 -6.13 18.06
N VAL A 361 3.21 -5.47 17.22
CA VAL A 361 3.49 -4.13 16.70
C VAL A 361 3.64 -3.12 17.85
N GLU A 362 2.67 -3.07 18.76
CA GLU A 362 2.69 -2.11 19.89
C GLU A 362 3.89 -2.31 20.83
N THR A 363 4.30 -3.53 21.03
CA THR A 363 5.36 -3.88 22.01
C THR A 363 6.74 -4.01 21.37
N GLY A 364 6.81 -4.36 20.08
CA GLY A 364 8.06 -4.77 19.41
C GLY A 364 8.80 -3.67 18.67
N ILE A 365 8.13 -2.61 18.20
CA ILE A 365 8.76 -1.57 17.36
C ILE A 365 9.31 -0.36 18.15
N ASN A 366 9.52 -0.49 19.47
CA ASN A 366 10.16 0.52 20.32
C ASN A 366 9.52 1.93 20.22
N GLY A 367 8.20 2.01 20.09
CA GLY A 367 7.45 3.27 20.00
C GLY A 367 7.50 3.96 18.63
N ASN A 368 8.13 3.37 17.63
CA ASN A 368 8.07 3.84 16.26
C ASN A 368 6.64 3.78 15.70
N ILE A 369 6.43 4.37 14.53
CA ILE A 369 5.13 4.41 13.86
C ILE A 369 5.01 3.22 12.90
N PRO A 370 4.05 2.32 13.10
CA PRO A 370 3.85 1.22 12.16
C PRO A 370 3.21 1.72 10.85
N LEU A 371 3.50 1.05 9.76
CA LEU A 371 2.76 1.13 8.50
C LEU A 371 1.98 -0.17 8.33
N LEU A 372 0.67 -0.09 8.53
CA LEU A 372 -0.21 -1.24 8.35
C LEU A 372 -0.63 -1.37 6.89
N VAL A 373 -0.55 -2.60 6.37
CA VAL A 373 -0.94 -2.94 5.00
C VAL A 373 -1.57 -4.33 4.99
N PHE A 374 -2.71 -4.47 4.31
CA PHE A 374 -3.42 -5.75 4.20
C PHE A 374 -3.25 -6.38 2.82
N ASP A 375 -3.24 -5.59 1.77
CA ASP A 375 -3.05 -6.01 0.39
C ASP A 375 -2.35 -4.93 -0.44
N ASN A 376 -2.01 -5.25 -1.66
CA ASN A 376 -1.37 -4.39 -2.64
C ASN A 376 -1.49 -5.02 -4.04
N HIS A 377 -0.79 -4.45 -5.04
CA HIS A 377 -0.77 -4.95 -6.41
C HIS A 377 -0.12 -6.35 -6.60
N ASP A 378 0.52 -6.91 -5.57
CA ASP A 378 1.17 -8.23 -5.59
C ASP A 378 0.40 -9.30 -4.81
N ASN A 379 -0.62 -8.91 -4.05
CA ASN A 379 -1.39 -9.80 -3.21
C ASN A 379 -2.89 -9.76 -3.55
N PRO A 380 -3.59 -10.89 -3.49
CA PRO A 380 -5.03 -10.92 -3.72
C PRO A 380 -5.77 -9.93 -2.81
N ARG A 381 -6.82 -9.31 -3.34
CA ARG A 381 -7.66 -8.36 -2.61
C ARG A 381 -8.37 -9.01 -1.43
N LEU A 382 -8.94 -8.17 -0.58
CA LEU A 382 -9.55 -8.57 0.70
C LEU A 382 -10.63 -9.65 0.57
N ASP A 383 -11.42 -9.62 -0.52
CA ASP A 383 -12.47 -10.62 -0.80
C ASP A 383 -11.91 -12.03 -0.98
N ALA A 384 -10.86 -12.17 -1.78
CA ALA A 384 -10.24 -13.47 -2.08
C ALA A 384 -9.52 -14.09 -0.87
N ARG A 385 -9.15 -13.28 0.12
CA ARG A 385 -8.41 -13.71 1.30
C ARG A 385 -9.32 -13.94 2.50
N TYR A 386 -10.32 -13.13 2.68
CA TYR A 386 -11.15 -13.11 3.88
C TYR A 386 -12.64 -13.32 3.60
N GLY A 387 -13.08 -13.10 2.37
CA GLY A 387 -14.49 -13.19 1.97
C GLY A 387 -15.06 -14.60 2.12
N ASP A 388 -16.36 -14.66 2.37
CA ASP A 388 -17.13 -15.92 2.41
C ASP A 388 -18.15 -15.99 1.26
N GLY A 389 -18.18 -14.97 0.39
CA GLY A 389 -19.10 -14.85 -0.75
C GLY A 389 -20.53 -14.43 -0.39
N VAL A 390 -20.82 -14.20 0.89
CA VAL A 390 -22.12 -13.79 1.41
C VAL A 390 -22.03 -12.48 2.19
N HIS A 391 -21.00 -12.34 3.01
CA HIS A 391 -20.80 -11.19 3.91
C HIS A 391 -19.57 -10.35 3.52
N ASP A 392 -19.12 -10.42 2.26
CA ASP A 392 -17.87 -9.80 1.80
C ASP A 392 -17.78 -8.32 2.20
N THR A 393 -18.85 -7.54 2.02
CA THR A 393 -18.88 -6.11 2.39
C THR A 393 -18.74 -5.89 3.90
N ASP A 394 -19.38 -6.71 4.75
CA ASP A 394 -19.25 -6.58 6.20
C ASP A 394 -17.86 -7.02 6.69
N ILE A 395 -17.28 -8.03 6.05
CA ILE A 395 -15.89 -8.46 6.29
C ILE A 395 -14.91 -7.33 5.92
N GLN A 396 -15.12 -6.67 4.79
CA GLN A 396 -14.30 -5.51 4.39
C GLN A 396 -14.45 -4.34 5.36
N ARG A 397 -15.63 -4.12 5.95
CA ARG A 397 -15.80 -3.16 7.06
C ARG A 397 -14.97 -3.53 8.29
N VAL A 398 -14.90 -4.81 8.64
CA VAL A 398 -14.05 -5.30 9.73
C VAL A 398 -12.58 -5.02 9.46
N ILE A 399 -12.07 -5.41 8.26
CA ILE A 399 -10.66 -5.25 7.88
C ILE A 399 -10.28 -3.76 7.81
N SER A 400 -11.07 -2.93 7.13
CA SER A 400 -10.82 -1.49 7.04
C SER A 400 -10.87 -0.81 8.41
N THR A 401 -11.73 -1.28 9.32
CA THR A 401 -11.75 -0.79 10.70
C THR A 401 -10.44 -1.11 11.41
N MET A 402 -9.89 -2.31 11.27
CA MET A 402 -8.59 -2.63 11.84
C MET A 402 -7.49 -1.74 11.25
N LEU A 403 -7.50 -1.52 9.93
CA LEU A 403 -6.51 -0.69 9.26
C LEU A 403 -6.53 0.78 9.75
N PHE A 404 -7.70 1.39 9.80
CA PHE A 404 -7.80 2.83 10.09
C PHE A 404 -7.95 3.16 11.57
N ALA A 405 -8.49 2.27 12.39
CA ALA A 405 -8.68 2.52 13.82
C ALA A 405 -7.49 2.04 14.68
N SER A 406 -6.55 1.28 14.13
CA SER A 406 -5.29 0.97 14.80
C SER A 406 -4.29 2.12 14.72
N ARG A 407 -3.25 2.06 15.59
CA ARG A 407 -2.19 3.07 15.63
C ARG A 407 -1.29 2.98 14.41
N GLY A 408 -0.86 4.13 13.91
CA GLY A 408 0.11 4.25 12.82
C GLY A 408 -0.47 4.75 11.52
N THR A 409 0.32 4.64 10.48
CA THR A 409 -0.02 5.00 9.11
C THR A 409 -0.75 3.85 8.45
N ALA A 410 -1.80 4.17 7.70
CA ALA A 410 -2.58 3.19 6.95
C ALA A 410 -2.21 3.27 5.46
N LEU A 411 -1.92 2.13 4.86
CA LEU A 411 -1.75 1.98 3.42
C LEU A 411 -2.82 1.03 2.91
N PHE A 412 -3.54 1.41 1.85
CA PHE A 412 -4.54 0.58 1.20
C PHE A 412 -4.49 0.74 -0.33
N TYR A 413 -5.01 -0.27 -1.01
CA TYR A 413 -4.91 -0.42 -2.45
C TYR A 413 -6.13 0.17 -3.17
N TYR A 414 -5.95 0.72 -4.39
CA TYR A 414 -7.07 1.29 -5.14
C TYR A 414 -8.21 0.29 -5.32
N GLY A 415 -9.43 0.76 -5.13
CA GLY A 415 -10.64 -0.02 -5.27
C GLY A 415 -11.08 -0.79 -4.02
N ASP A 416 -10.27 -0.81 -2.94
CA ASP A 416 -10.70 -1.41 -1.67
C ASP A 416 -11.88 -0.65 -1.07
N GLU A 417 -11.89 0.66 -1.23
CA GLU A 417 -12.94 1.55 -0.73
C GLU A 417 -14.31 1.35 -1.38
N ILE A 418 -14.33 0.66 -2.52
CA ILE A 418 -15.58 0.29 -3.22
C ILE A 418 -15.82 -1.23 -3.24
N GLY A 419 -14.91 -2.00 -2.64
CA GLY A 419 -15.05 -3.45 -2.55
C GLY A 419 -14.73 -4.20 -3.83
N MET A 420 -13.81 -3.71 -4.66
CA MET A 420 -13.31 -4.45 -5.84
C MET A 420 -12.81 -5.83 -5.45
N LYS A 421 -12.99 -6.79 -6.36
CA LYS A 421 -12.66 -8.20 -6.13
C LYS A 421 -11.48 -8.66 -6.96
N THR A 422 -10.75 -9.65 -6.46
CA THR A 422 -9.76 -10.38 -7.26
C THR A 422 -10.47 -11.18 -8.34
N THR A 423 -10.18 -10.88 -9.60
CA THR A 423 -10.80 -11.54 -10.76
C THR A 423 -9.70 -12.17 -11.64
N PRO A 424 -9.20 -13.37 -11.27
CA PRO A 424 -8.09 -13.99 -11.98
C PRO A 424 -8.51 -14.46 -13.39
N PRO A 425 -7.59 -14.45 -14.36
CA PRO A 425 -7.85 -14.94 -15.71
C PRO A 425 -8.44 -16.36 -15.73
N ALA A 426 -9.44 -16.57 -16.58
CA ALA A 426 -10.08 -17.87 -16.72
C ALA A 426 -9.24 -18.87 -17.54
N ARG A 427 -8.44 -18.36 -18.49
CA ARG A 427 -7.65 -19.14 -19.45
C ARG A 427 -6.20 -18.67 -19.45
N LYS A 428 -5.27 -19.59 -19.74
CA LYS A 428 -3.83 -19.29 -19.78
C LYS A 428 -3.47 -18.19 -20.80
N GLU A 429 -4.14 -18.19 -21.94
CA GLU A 429 -3.91 -17.20 -23.01
C GLU A 429 -4.31 -15.77 -22.64
N ASP A 430 -5.14 -15.59 -21.61
CA ASP A 430 -5.56 -14.28 -21.10
C ASP A 430 -4.61 -13.75 -20.02
N VAL A 431 -3.71 -14.59 -19.49
CA VAL A 431 -2.74 -14.20 -18.47
C VAL A 431 -1.69 -13.27 -19.06
N LYS A 432 -1.46 -12.14 -18.39
CA LYS A 432 -0.42 -11.15 -18.71
C LYS A 432 0.81 -11.29 -17.81
N ASP A 433 0.58 -11.59 -16.53
CA ASP A 433 1.66 -11.74 -15.56
C ASP A 433 2.55 -12.95 -15.90
N PRO A 434 3.87 -12.75 -16.14
CA PRO A 434 4.79 -13.84 -16.48
C PRO A 434 4.86 -14.94 -15.42
N VAL A 435 4.71 -14.61 -14.13
CA VAL A 435 4.65 -15.63 -13.05
C VAL A 435 3.42 -16.52 -13.25
N GLY A 436 2.27 -15.91 -13.55
CA GLY A 436 1.05 -16.68 -13.85
C GLY A 436 1.19 -17.56 -15.10
N ILE A 437 1.86 -17.07 -16.14
CA ILE A 437 2.15 -17.87 -17.34
C ILE A 437 3.03 -19.08 -17.00
N ALA A 438 4.07 -18.86 -16.15
CA ALA A 438 5.04 -19.90 -15.79
C ALA A 438 4.43 -21.00 -14.90
N TYR A 439 3.56 -20.63 -13.96
CA TYR A 439 3.01 -21.56 -12.97
C TYR A 439 1.57 -22.01 -13.22
N TRP A 440 0.98 -21.65 -14.37
CA TRP A 440 -0.37 -22.10 -14.75
C TRP A 440 -0.51 -23.64 -14.73
N PRO A 441 -1.60 -24.20 -14.23
CA PRO A 441 -2.79 -23.59 -13.62
C PRO A 441 -2.71 -23.42 -12.09
N PHE A 442 -1.60 -23.78 -11.47
CA PHE A 442 -1.44 -23.82 -10.01
C PHE A 442 -1.43 -22.44 -9.37
N TYR A 443 -0.82 -21.48 -10.05
CA TYR A 443 -0.86 -20.06 -9.73
C TYR A 443 -1.16 -19.27 -11.00
N LYS A 444 -2.16 -18.41 -10.94
CA LYS A 444 -2.66 -17.67 -12.11
C LYS A 444 -2.02 -16.29 -12.30
N GLY A 445 -1.06 -15.94 -11.44
CA GLY A 445 -0.42 -14.65 -11.44
C GLY A 445 -1.24 -13.59 -10.70
N ARG A 446 -0.81 -12.34 -10.85
CA ARG A 446 -1.30 -11.16 -10.14
C ARG A 446 -2.28 -10.32 -10.96
N ASP A 447 -2.70 -10.77 -12.14
CA ASP A 447 -3.62 -10.02 -13.01
C ASP A 447 -4.98 -9.77 -12.34
N GLY A 448 -5.41 -10.69 -11.47
CA GLY A 448 -6.74 -10.66 -10.85
C GLY A 448 -6.95 -9.46 -9.93
N GLU A 449 -5.93 -9.04 -9.20
CA GLU A 449 -5.94 -7.86 -8.33
C GLU A 449 -5.59 -6.57 -9.06
N ARG A 450 -5.08 -6.65 -10.31
CA ARG A 450 -4.62 -5.50 -11.11
C ARG A 450 -5.63 -5.03 -12.15
N THR A 451 -6.87 -5.51 -12.09
CA THR A 451 -7.96 -5.12 -13.02
C THR A 451 -8.24 -3.62 -12.98
N PRO A 452 -8.74 -3.02 -14.07
CA PRO A 452 -9.06 -1.61 -14.12
C PRO A 452 -10.01 -1.15 -13.01
N MET A 453 -9.77 0.06 -12.47
CA MET A 453 -10.65 0.71 -11.50
C MET A 453 -12.07 0.87 -12.05
N GLN A 454 -13.06 0.62 -11.20
CA GLN A 454 -14.47 0.63 -11.55
C GLN A 454 -15.10 1.96 -11.15
N TRP A 455 -15.12 2.95 -12.05
CA TRP A 455 -15.63 4.29 -11.78
C TRP A 455 -17.16 4.37 -11.88
N ASP A 456 -17.76 3.68 -12.85
CA ASP A 456 -19.20 3.69 -13.11
C ASP A 456 -19.68 2.36 -13.70
N GLY A 457 -20.99 2.25 -13.97
CA GLY A 457 -21.61 1.07 -14.57
C GLY A 457 -21.57 1.02 -16.12
N ALA A 458 -20.87 1.95 -16.78
CA ALA A 458 -20.76 1.99 -18.24
C ALA A 458 -19.81 0.89 -18.78
N PRO A 459 -19.77 0.65 -20.10
CA PRO A 459 -18.74 -0.17 -20.71
C PRO A 459 -17.35 0.30 -20.31
N ASN A 460 -16.42 -0.64 -20.08
CA ASN A 460 -15.10 -0.35 -19.54
C ASN A 460 -15.10 0.35 -18.15
N ALA A 461 -16.25 0.34 -17.45
CA ALA A 461 -16.41 0.87 -16.09
C ALA A 461 -15.94 2.33 -15.90
N GLY A 462 -16.03 3.17 -16.94
CA GLY A 462 -15.51 4.55 -16.89
C GLY A 462 -14.00 4.67 -16.80
N PHE A 463 -13.26 3.53 -16.80
CA PHE A 463 -11.80 3.52 -16.78
C PHE A 463 -11.20 4.11 -18.06
N THR A 464 -11.78 3.79 -19.21
CA THR A 464 -11.39 4.27 -20.54
C THR A 464 -12.64 4.48 -21.40
N THR A 465 -12.46 4.96 -22.62
CA THR A 465 -13.56 5.14 -23.59
C THR A 465 -14.21 3.80 -23.96
N ASP A 466 -15.49 3.81 -24.31
CA ASP A 466 -16.27 2.61 -24.67
C ASP A 466 -15.67 1.80 -25.84
N SER A 467 -14.96 2.47 -26.74
CA SER A 467 -14.34 1.86 -27.91
C SER A 467 -12.93 1.33 -27.68
N ALA A 468 -12.29 1.72 -26.57
CA ALA A 468 -10.96 1.26 -26.23
C ALA A 468 -10.99 -0.18 -25.69
N LYS A 469 -9.88 -0.87 -25.82
CA LYS A 469 -9.68 -2.19 -25.20
C LYS A 469 -8.76 -2.03 -23.97
N PRO A 470 -9.30 -2.17 -22.75
CA PRO A 470 -8.46 -2.14 -21.56
C PRO A 470 -7.35 -3.21 -21.60
N TRP A 471 -6.20 -2.90 -21.02
CA TRP A 471 -5.04 -3.80 -20.99
C TRP A 471 -5.31 -5.12 -20.25
N LEU A 472 -6.16 -5.09 -19.22
CA LEU A 472 -6.82 -6.23 -18.58
C LEU A 472 -8.34 -6.06 -18.70
N PRO A 473 -9.10 -7.17 -18.73
CA PRO A 473 -10.56 -7.10 -18.75
C PRO A 473 -11.11 -6.39 -17.52
N VAL A 474 -12.12 -5.55 -17.70
CA VAL A 474 -12.93 -5.02 -16.59
C VAL A 474 -13.76 -6.15 -16.00
N PRO A 475 -13.82 -6.31 -14.67
CA PRO A 475 -14.65 -7.32 -14.02
C PRO A 475 -16.15 -7.12 -14.33
N ALA A 476 -16.87 -8.24 -14.47
CA ALA A 476 -18.29 -8.19 -14.85
C ALA A 476 -19.20 -7.56 -13.78
N ASP A 477 -18.75 -7.51 -12.54
CA ASP A 477 -19.47 -6.91 -11.41
C ASP A 477 -19.35 -5.37 -11.36
N SER A 478 -18.59 -4.75 -12.27
CA SER A 478 -18.47 -3.29 -12.38
C SER A 478 -19.82 -2.58 -12.57
N THR A 479 -20.83 -3.25 -13.07
CA THR A 479 -22.21 -2.72 -13.18
C THR A 479 -22.86 -2.45 -11.82
N THR A 480 -22.35 -3.01 -10.74
CA THR A 480 -22.89 -2.90 -9.37
C THR A 480 -21.86 -2.50 -8.33
N ILE A 481 -20.60 -2.86 -8.54
CA ILE A 481 -19.46 -2.48 -7.69
C ILE A 481 -18.69 -1.41 -8.46
N ASN A 482 -18.95 -0.15 -8.17
CA ASN A 482 -18.28 0.98 -8.79
C ASN A 482 -18.42 2.24 -7.94
N VAL A 483 -17.59 3.24 -8.22
CA VAL A 483 -17.55 4.49 -7.45
C VAL A 483 -18.90 5.21 -7.45
N GLU A 484 -19.54 5.35 -8.61
CA GLU A 484 -20.84 6.05 -8.72
C GLU A 484 -21.91 5.41 -7.82
N ALA A 485 -22.00 4.08 -7.80
CA ALA A 485 -22.95 3.34 -6.96
C ALA A 485 -22.63 3.47 -5.47
N GLU A 486 -21.35 3.40 -5.12
CA GLU A 486 -20.87 3.49 -3.74
C GLU A 486 -21.01 4.91 -3.17
N GLU A 487 -20.75 5.96 -3.94
CA GLU A 487 -21.00 7.36 -3.54
C GLU A 487 -22.49 7.67 -3.34
N ALA A 488 -23.37 7.04 -4.10
CA ALA A 488 -24.81 7.22 -3.95
C ALA A 488 -25.39 6.54 -2.70
N GLY A 489 -24.68 5.56 -2.12
CA GLY A 489 -25.16 4.76 -1.00
C GLY A 489 -24.83 5.39 0.36
N PRO A 490 -25.82 5.71 1.24
CA PRO A 490 -25.55 6.30 2.55
C PRO A 490 -24.84 5.33 3.53
N ASP A 491 -24.99 4.04 3.33
CA ASP A 491 -24.40 2.97 4.13
C ASP A 491 -23.38 2.14 3.33
N SER A 492 -22.81 2.73 2.28
CA SER A 492 -21.86 2.09 1.39
C SER A 492 -20.51 1.83 2.04
N LEU A 493 -19.66 1.01 1.40
CA LEU A 493 -18.30 0.79 1.83
C LEU A 493 -17.46 2.07 1.68
N PHE A 494 -17.68 2.85 0.62
CA PHE A 494 -17.03 4.14 0.41
C PHE A 494 -17.31 5.13 1.55
N THR A 495 -18.57 5.31 1.94
CA THR A 495 -18.93 6.18 3.08
C THR A 495 -18.37 5.66 4.40
N TRP A 496 -18.22 4.34 4.55
CA TRP A 496 -17.56 3.71 5.68
C TRP A 496 -16.07 4.09 5.74
N TYR A 497 -15.34 3.95 4.63
CA TYR A 497 -13.93 4.36 4.52
C TYR A 497 -13.76 5.85 4.82
N GLN A 498 -14.55 6.73 4.19
CA GLN A 498 -14.53 8.17 4.48
C GLN A 498 -14.71 8.47 5.97
N THR A 499 -15.64 7.77 6.64
CA THR A 499 -15.91 7.96 8.07
C THR A 499 -14.73 7.51 8.92
N LEU A 500 -14.15 6.35 8.64
CA LEU A 500 -12.96 5.84 9.34
C LEU A 500 -11.75 6.78 9.15
N ILE A 501 -11.49 7.20 7.93
CA ILE A 501 -10.40 8.12 7.61
C ILE A 501 -10.59 9.46 8.33
N ARG A 502 -11.80 9.99 8.32
CA ARG A 502 -12.12 11.22 9.07
C ARG A 502 -11.91 11.03 10.57
N LEU A 503 -12.36 9.92 11.16
CA LEU A 503 -12.12 9.61 12.57
C LEU A 503 -10.63 9.49 12.88
N LYS A 504 -9.87 8.78 12.03
CA LYS A 504 -8.42 8.64 12.16
C LYS A 504 -7.73 10.01 12.26
N LYS A 505 -8.15 10.97 11.45
CA LYS A 505 -7.52 12.30 11.37
C LYS A 505 -8.00 13.27 12.44
N THR A 506 -9.26 13.19 12.85
CA THR A 506 -9.88 14.24 13.67
C THR A 506 -10.10 13.85 15.12
N ASN A 507 -10.17 12.56 15.44
CA ASN A 507 -10.32 12.12 16.83
C ASN A 507 -8.95 12.04 17.52
N PRO A 508 -8.71 12.75 18.63
CA PRO A 508 -7.40 12.78 19.30
C PRO A 508 -6.89 11.40 19.74
N ALA A 509 -7.78 10.47 20.07
CA ALA A 509 -7.40 9.11 20.46
C ALA A 509 -6.84 8.32 19.27
N PHE A 510 -7.37 8.52 18.05
CA PHE A 510 -6.81 7.89 16.84
C PHE A 510 -5.59 8.64 16.31
N ALA A 511 -5.61 9.96 16.33
CA ALA A 511 -4.55 10.77 15.74
C ALA A 511 -3.20 10.65 16.48
N ALA A 512 -3.22 10.53 17.81
CA ALA A 512 -2.00 10.53 18.64
C ALA A 512 -2.06 9.59 19.85
N GLY A 513 -3.11 8.75 19.95
CA GLY A 513 -3.33 7.89 21.11
C GLY A 513 -2.48 6.62 21.10
N SER A 514 -2.21 6.10 22.30
CA SER A 514 -1.69 4.74 22.47
C SER A 514 -2.75 3.69 22.13
N GLU A 515 -2.29 2.47 21.87
CA GLU A 515 -3.18 1.33 21.61
C GLU A 515 -2.97 0.25 22.67
N ARG A 516 -4.04 -0.46 23.02
CA ARG A 516 -3.98 -1.61 23.92
C ARG A 516 -5.11 -2.58 23.61
N MET A 517 -4.77 -3.84 23.41
CA MET A 517 -5.73 -4.91 23.22
C MET A 517 -6.57 -5.09 24.48
N LEU A 518 -7.88 -5.31 24.29
CA LEU A 518 -8.85 -5.66 25.30
C LEU A 518 -9.35 -7.09 25.08
N ASP A 519 -10.00 -7.67 26.08
CA ASP A 519 -10.71 -8.95 25.95
C ASP A 519 -9.85 -10.06 25.33
N ALA A 520 -8.68 -10.29 25.93
CA ALA A 520 -7.60 -11.12 25.35
C ALA A 520 -8.03 -12.59 25.11
N ASP A 521 -9.01 -13.09 25.87
CA ASP A 521 -9.47 -14.48 25.80
C ASP A 521 -10.68 -14.69 24.87
N ASN A 522 -11.22 -13.62 24.28
CA ASN A 522 -12.37 -13.74 23.40
C ASN A 522 -11.96 -14.36 22.04
N PRO A 523 -12.52 -15.53 21.67
CA PRO A 523 -12.11 -16.23 20.44
C PRO A 523 -12.80 -15.70 19.17
N ASN A 524 -13.82 -14.84 19.30
CA ASN A 524 -14.68 -14.43 18.21
C ASN A 524 -14.64 -12.91 17.94
N VAL A 525 -14.26 -12.12 18.94
CA VAL A 525 -14.25 -10.67 18.85
C VAL A 525 -12.86 -10.13 19.17
N LEU A 526 -12.39 -9.21 18.36
CA LEU A 526 -11.20 -8.41 18.61
C LEU A 526 -11.63 -7.05 19.15
N SER A 527 -11.14 -6.70 20.33
CA SER A 527 -11.39 -5.38 20.92
C SER A 527 -10.12 -4.70 21.35
N TRP A 528 -10.04 -3.38 21.14
CA TRP A 528 -8.90 -2.58 21.60
C TRP A 528 -9.32 -1.19 22.05
N LEU A 529 -8.46 -0.60 22.85
CA LEU A 529 -8.59 0.75 23.38
C LEU A 529 -7.57 1.66 22.71
N ARG A 530 -8.02 2.80 22.19
CA ARG A 530 -7.19 3.94 21.83
C ARG A 530 -7.33 5.00 22.91
N LYS A 531 -6.22 5.42 23.51
CA LYS A 531 -6.22 6.42 24.60
C LYS A 531 -5.49 7.68 24.13
N GLY A 532 -6.24 8.74 23.90
CA GLY A 532 -5.72 10.03 23.47
C GLY A 532 -5.09 10.85 24.60
N PRO A 533 -4.42 11.98 24.25
CA PRO A 533 -3.73 12.85 25.21
C PRO A 533 -4.68 13.52 26.23
N ASP A 534 -5.91 13.84 25.83
CA ASP A 534 -6.89 14.58 26.64
C ASP A 534 -7.84 13.67 27.43
N GLN A 535 -7.37 12.49 27.82
CA GLN A 535 -8.18 11.44 28.48
C GLN A 535 -9.38 10.94 27.65
N VAL A 536 -9.52 11.37 26.41
CA VAL A 536 -10.48 10.80 25.48
C VAL A 536 -10.03 9.39 25.17
N SER A 537 -10.88 8.44 25.48
CA SER A 537 -10.64 7.03 25.16
C SER A 537 -11.66 6.57 24.13
N VAL A 538 -11.21 5.78 23.16
CA VAL A 538 -12.08 5.16 22.15
C VAL A 538 -11.91 3.65 22.23
N VAL A 539 -13.02 2.95 22.35
CA VAL A 539 -13.10 1.51 22.29
C VAL A 539 -13.53 1.11 20.88
N VAL A 540 -12.82 0.15 20.31
CA VAL A 540 -13.17 -0.49 19.04
C VAL A 540 -13.42 -1.96 19.31
N SER A 541 -14.49 -2.53 18.74
CA SER A 541 -14.81 -3.95 18.81
C SER A 541 -15.29 -4.43 17.45
N VAL A 542 -14.73 -5.53 16.96
CA VAL A 542 -15.06 -6.13 15.67
C VAL A 542 -15.34 -7.62 15.84
N ASN A 543 -16.46 -8.07 15.30
CA ASN A 543 -16.87 -9.48 15.31
C ASN A 543 -16.32 -10.18 14.05
N PHE A 544 -15.63 -11.30 14.24
CA PHE A 544 -15.02 -12.10 13.15
C PHE A 544 -15.90 -13.28 12.70
N LYS A 545 -17.18 -13.29 13.14
CA LYS A 545 -18.10 -14.41 12.90
C LYS A 545 -19.38 -13.95 12.23
N ALA A 546 -19.96 -14.86 11.45
CA ALA A 546 -21.29 -14.71 10.87
C ALA A 546 -22.43 -14.75 11.92
N GLU A 547 -22.14 -15.22 13.15
CA GLU A 547 -23.08 -15.22 14.24
C GLU A 547 -22.94 -13.95 15.08
N PRO A 548 -24.05 -13.40 15.58
CA PRO A 548 -24.02 -12.27 16.53
C PRO A 548 -23.20 -12.60 17.79
N GLN A 549 -22.46 -11.62 18.29
CA GLN A 549 -21.63 -11.73 19.49
C GLN A 549 -22.00 -10.67 20.52
N SER A 550 -21.86 -11.03 21.80
CA SER A 550 -21.97 -10.10 22.94
C SER A 550 -20.59 -9.89 23.54
N VAL A 551 -20.23 -8.64 23.80
CA VAL A 551 -18.96 -8.26 24.41
C VAL A 551 -19.20 -7.48 25.68
N SER A 552 -18.45 -7.82 26.74
CA SER A 552 -18.40 -7.09 28.01
C SER A 552 -16.99 -6.59 28.22
N LEU A 553 -16.77 -5.27 28.13
CA LEU A 553 -15.47 -4.65 28.25
C LEU A 553 -15.34 -3.87 29.54
N SER A 554 -14.15 -3.89 30.12
CA SER A 554 -13.77 -3.09 31.27
C SER A 554 -12.62 -2.16 30.91
N VAL A 555 -12.86 -0.85 31.04
CA VAL A 555 -11.83 0.17 30.81
C VAL A 555 -11.67 0.97 32.11
N HIS A 556 -10.48 0.90 32.71
CA HIS A 556 -10.18 1.59 33.96
C HIS A 556 -10.29 3.11 33.80
N GLY A 557 -11.04 3.76 34.71
CA GLY A 557 -11.29 5.21 34.64
C GLY A 557 -12.34 5.63 33.61
N ALA A 558 -13.01 4.69 32.92
CA ALA A 558 -14.13 4.99 32.05
C ALA A 558 -15.39 5.27 32.88
N GLY A 559 -16.02 6.41 32.65
CA GLY A 559 -17.32 6.74 33.19
C GLY A 559 -18.47 6.00 32.46
N ALA A 560 -19.67 6.28 32.85
CA ALA A 560 -20.90 5.68 32.28
C ALA A 560 -21.27 6.25 30.89
N ASN A 561 -20.59 7.30 30.43
CA ASN A 561 -20.96 8.00 29.20
C ASN A 561 -20.27 7.38 28.00
N LEU A 562 -21.04 6.68 27.18
CA LEU A 562 -20.63 6.08 25.94
C LEU A 562 -21.25 6.83 24.75
N LYS A 563 -20.41 7.35 23.86
CA LYS A 563 -20.85 8.03 22.64
C LYS A 563 -20.45 7.19 21.43
N THR A 564 -21.40 6.67 20.69
CA THR A 564 -21.15 5.97 19.43
C THR A 564 -20.54 6.94 18.41
N LEU A 565 -19.40 6.54 17.82
CA LEU A 565 -18.71 7.24 16.74
C LEU A 565 -18.99 6.58 15.38
N LEU A 566 -19.02 5.25 15.35
CA LEU A 566 -19.32 4.45 14.17
C LEU A 566 -19.81 3.06 14.61
N LYS A 567 -20.73 2.49 13.85
CA LYS A 567 -21.22 1.13 14.03
C LYS A 567 -21.73 0.58 12.70
N THR A 568 -21.74 -0.73 12.56
CA THR A 568 -22.35 -1.39 11.38
C THR A 568 -23.76 -0.85 11.14
N PRO A 569 -24.16 -0.55 9.90
CA PRO A 569 -25.49 -0.08 9.56
C PRO A 569 -26.59 -0.98 10.15
N GLY A 570 -27.65 -0.36 10.68
CA GLY A 570 -28.76 -1.06 11.33
C GLY A 570 -28.50 -1.59 12.75
N ALA A 571 -27.25 -1.57 13.24
CA ALA A 571 -26.93 -1.97 14.61
C ALA A 571 -27.53 -1.00 15.65
N ARG A 572 -27.80 -1.50 16.87
CA ARG A 572 -28.25 -0.68 17.99
C ARG A 572 -27.08 -0.05 18.74
N ASP A 573 -27.29 1.13 19.32
CA ASP A 573 -26.30 1.72 20.21
C ASP A 573 -26.19 0.89 21.50
N PRO A 574 -24.99 0.58 21.98
CA PRO A 574 -24.79 -0.09 23.25
C PRO A 574 -25.27 0.79 24.42
N VAL A 575 -25.85 0.17 25.41
CA VAL A 575 -26.27 0.84 26.67
C VAL A 575 -25.03 1.12 27.54
N SER A 576 -24.05 0.22 27.49
CA SER A 576 -22.79 0.34 28.24
C SER A 576 -21.70 -0.50 27.63
N LEU A 577 -20.45 -0.33 28.08
CA LEU A 577 -19.30 -1.16 27.68
C LEU A 577 -19.48 -2.64 28.06
N GLN A 578 -20.31 -2.96 29.05
CA GLN A 578 -20.62 -4.32 29.49
C GLN A 578 -21.67 -5.00 28.61
N GLN A 579 -22.31 -4.27 27.70
CA GLN A 579 -23.42 -4.77 26.87
C GLN A 579 -23.32 -4.30 25.42
N ILE A 580 -22.17 -4.56 24.79
CA ILE A 580 -21.97 -4.30 23.35
C ILE A 580 -22.49 -5.52 22.58
N GLN A 581 -23.49 -5.30 21.72
CA GLN A 581 -24.03 -6.33 20.82
C GLN A 581 -23.52 -6.06 19.41
N LEU A 582 -22.85 -7.05 18.85
CA LEU A 582 -22.33 -7.01 17.48
C LEU A 582 -23.11 -8.01 16.63
N GLY A 583 -23.64 -7.57 15.50
CA GLY A 583 -24.24 -8.45 14.49
C GLY A 583 -23.18 -9.32 13.79
N PRO A 584 -23.57 -10.10 12.77
CA PRO A 584 -22.64 -10.80 11.89
C PRO A 584 -21.58 -9.83 11.37
N TYR A 585 -20.29 -10.17 11.53
CA TYR A 585 -19.16 -9.31 11.19
C TYR A 585 -19.33 -7.83 11.61
N GLY A 586 -20.00 -7.65 12.76
CA GLY A 586 -20.39 -6.33 13.26
C GLY A 586 -19.21 -5.55 13.81
N VAL A 587 -19.26 -4.24 13.62
CA VAL A 587 -18.27 -3.27 14.10
C VAL A 587 -18.92 -2.28 15.06
N TYR A 588 -18.21 -1.92 16.11
CA TYR A 588 -18.56 -0.82 17.01
C TYR A 588 -17.34 0.01 17.37
N ILE A 589 -17.46 1.33 17.23
CA ILE A 589 -16.47 2.33 17.68
C ILE A 589 -17.19 3.31 18.60
N GLY A 590 -16.74 3.42 19.86
CA GLY A 590 -17.36 4.29 20.86
C GLY A 590 -16.35 5.11 21.66
N GLU A 591 -16.61 6.41 21.79
CA GLU A 591 -15.88 7.30 22.70
C GLU A 591 -16.37 7.11 24.12
N VAL A 592 -15.44 6.90 25.03
CA VAL A 592 -15.68 6.72 26.46
C VAL A 592 -15.14 7.94 27.19
N ARG A 593 -15.99 8.58 27.98
CA ARG A 593 -15.63 9.74 28.80
C ARG A 593 -15.70 9.40 30.29
N PRO A 594 -14.83 9.99 31.11
CA PRO A 594 -14.89 9.84 32.57
C PRO A 594 -16.21 10.21 33.18
#